data_0e0e2ede825c22adca51f5afa7de88a9
#
_entry.id   0e0e2ede825c22adca51f5afa7de88a9
#
_cell.length_a   1.000
_cell.length_b   1.000
_cell.length_c   1.000
_cell.angle_alpha   90.00
_cell.angle_beta   90.00
_cell.angle_gamma   90.00
#
_symmetry.space_group_name_H-M   'P 1'
#
loop_
_entity.id
_entity.type
_entity.pdbx_description
1 polymer ?
#
loop_
_entity_poly.entity_id
_entity_poly.type
_entity_poly.pdbx_seq_one_letter_code
_entity_poly.pdbx_strand_id
1 'polypeptide(L)'
;MSETTRLTNEYIEITKQDIEAHERTAKEANEYIRNSTAQYHGRCVKALYVPKIFTGREERIFSDLVSTMCGIFYKVMDAYAKDEDYRRLFGFEPKLEELILREPTYDSPIPIARIDIFYNEETGDFKFCEFNTDGTSAMNEDRELNIAIQKTKAYQQMAETHEFKSFELFDSWVETFLEIYHSSQNPKEHPNVAIVDFMENATEMEFQIFAEHFKAHGCKAQLCEIRNLQYKDGTLYTPDGMQVDAIYRRAVTSDIMKHYEEVGDFIAAVKDNAVCLIGDFRTQIAHNKILYK
;
A
#
# COMPACT_ATOMS: atom_id res chain seq x y z
N MET A 1 -23.88 -19.17 -13.41
CA MET A 1 -23.83 -17.74 -13.03
C MET A 1 -23.47 -17.69 -11.56
N SER A 2 -22.33 -17.09 -11.24
CA SER A 2 -21.86 -16.92 -9.86
C SER A 2 -22.76 -15.96 -9.07
N GLU A 3 -22.66 -15.97 -7.74
CA GLU A 3 -23.38 -15.03 -6.89
C GLU A 3 -22.92 -13.60 -7.16
N THR A 4 -21.63 -13.37 -7.31
CA THR A 4 -21.03 -12.09 -7.69
C THR A 4 -21.64 -11.54 -8.98
N THR A 5 -21.73 -12.36 -10.05
CA THR A 5 -22.36 -11.96 -11.30
C THR A 5 -23.86 -11.68 -11.11
N ARG A 6 -24.55 -12.48 -10.32
CA ARG A 6 -25.98 -12.26 -10.01
C ARG A 6 -26.20 -10.90 -9.34
N LEU A 7 -25.39 -10.57 -8.32
CA LEU A 7 -25.46 -9.29 -7.60
C LEU A 7 -25.09 -8.10 -8.50
N THR A 8 -24.08 -8.24 -9.34
CA THR A 8 -23.71 -7.23 -10.34
C THR A 8 -24.86 -6.97 -11.32
N ASN A 9 -25.51 -8.02 -11.82
CA ASN A 9 -26.66 -7.89 -12.70
C ASN A 9 -27.86 -7.24 -11.98
N GLU A 10 -28.11 -7.60 -10.73
CA GLU A 10 -29.14 -6.97 -9.90
C GLU A 10 -28.88 -5.46 -9.77
N TYR A 11 -27.63 -5.05 -9.48
CA TYR A 11 -27.24 -3.65 -9.44
C TYR A 11 -27.49 -2.93 -10.79
N ILE A 12 -27.17 -3.58 -11.91
CA ILE A 12 -27.42 -3.07 -13.26
C ILE A 12 -28.93 -2.93 -13.53
N GLU A 13 -29.75 -3.91 -13.15
CA GLU A 13 -31.20 -3.82 -13.34
C GLU A 13 -31.83 -2.71 -12.51
N ILE A 14 -31.35 -2.45 -11.30
CA ILE A 14 -31.74 -1.31 -10.49
C ILE A 14 -31.48 0.01 -11.27
N THR A 15 -30.30 0.14 -11.90
CA THR A 15 -29.97 1.36 -12.65
C THR A 15 -30.87 1.60 -13.85
N LYS A 16 -31.44 0.56 -14.45
CA LYS A 16 -32.35 0.68 -15.62
C LYS A 16 -33.73 1.18 -15.27
N GLN A 17 -34.14 1.08 -14.00
CA GLN A 17 -35.51 1.45 -13.58
C GLN A 17 -35.78 2.96 -13.59
N ASP A 18 -34.72 3.78 -13.33
CA ASP A 18 -34.84 5.25 -13.26
C ASP A 18 -33.54 5.91 -13.66
N ILE A 19 -33.22 5.89 -14.95
CA ILE A 19 -31.96 6.35 -15.51
C ILE A 19 -31.67 7.82 -15.13
N GLU A 20 -32.67 8.71 -15.14
CA GLU A 20 -32.46 10.12 -14.83
C GLU A 20 -32.04 10.36 -13.37
N ALA A 21 -32.63 9.64 -12.42
CA ALA A 21 -32.25 9.74 -11.03
C ALA A 21 -30.85 9.12 -10.77
N HIS A 22 -30.50 8.03 -11.47
CA HIS A 22 -29.18 7.45 -11.39
C HIS A 22 -28.10 8.35 -12.01
N GLU A 23 -28.37 9.02 -13.15
CA GLU A 23 -27.47 10.02 -13.73
C GLU A 23 -27.22 11.19 -12.79
N ARG A 24 -28.25 11.67 -12.09
CA ARG A 24 -28.10 12.75 -11.12
C ARG A 24 -27.16 12.36 -9.99
N THR A 25 -27.38 11.21 -9.35
CA THR A 25 -26.53 10.74 -8.26
C THR A 25 -25.12 10.32 -8.72
N ALA A 26 -24.96 9.89 -9.98
CA ALA A 26 -23.65 9.68 -10.59
C ALA A 26 -22.88 11.01 -10.74
N LYS A 27 -23.55 12.10 -11.11
CA LYS A 27 -22.93 13.43 -11.17
C LYS A 27 -22.51 13.90 -9.78
N GLU A 28 -23.35 13.72 -8.77
CA GLU A 28 -23.04 14.04 -7.37
C GLU A 28 -21.84 13.24 -6.84
N ALA A 29 -21.78 11.93 -7.10
CA ALA A 29 -20.64 11.08 -6.76
C ALA A 29 -19.34 11.52 -7.46
N ASN A 30 -19.42 11.86 -8.77
CA ASN A 30 -18.28 12.37 -9.52
C ASN A 30 -17.82 13.76 -9.02
N GLU A 31 -18.75 14.62 -8.60
CA GLU A 31 -18.40 15.92 -7.99
C GLU A 31 -17.72 15.73 -6.64
N TYR A 32 -18.19 14.79 -5.83
CA TYR A 32 -17.51 14.41 -4.60
C TYR A 32 -16.07 14.00 -4.88
N ILE A 33 -15.82 13.07 -5.83
CA ILE A 33 -14.47 12.60 -6.18
C ILE A 33 -13.58 13.76 -6.63
N ARG A 34 -14.10 14.69 -7.44
CA ARG A 34 -13.32 15.86 -7.90
C ARG A 34 -12.86 16.77 -6.76
N ASN A 35 -13.64 16.83 -5.68
CA ASN A 35 -13.34 17.66 -4.51
C ASN A 35 -12.67 16.88 -3.37
N SER A 36 -12.49 15.57 -3.54
CA SER A 36 -11.85 14.69 -2.55
C SER A 36 -10.34 14.69 -2.66
N THR A 37 -9.71 13.98 -1.74
CA THR A 37 -8.27 13.73 -1.72
C THR A 37 -7.81 12.66 -2.72
N ALA A 38 -8.72 11.97 -3.44
CA ALA A 38 -8.41 10.95 -4.44
C ALA A 38 -7.87 11.57 -5.74
N GLN A 39 -6.66 12.08 -5.64
CA GLN A 39 -5.95 12.79 -6.71
C GLN A 39 -4.63 12.08 -7.02
N TYR A 40 -4.38 11.83 -8.30
CA TYR A 40 -3.13 11.28 -8.79
C TYR A 40 -2.52 12.22 -9.85
N HIS A 41 -1.32 12.73 -9.60
CA HIS A 41 -0.66 13.73 -10.44
C HIS A 41 -1.56 14.93 -10.81
N GLY A 42 -2.28 15.48 -9.81
CA GLY A 42 -3.17 16.63 -10.01
C GLY A 42 -4.44 16.33 -10.82
N ARG A 43 -4.78 15.06 -11.01
CA ARG A 43 -6.02 14.63 -11.68
C ARG A 43 -6.83 13.75 -10.73
N CYS A 44 -8.13 14.01 -10.65
CA CYS A 44 -9.02 13.14 -9.89
C CYS A 44 -9.11 11.75 -10.56
N VAL A 45 -9.20 10.72 -9.75
CA VAL A 45 -9.44 9.36 -10.22
C VAL A 45 -10.82 9.25 -10.86
N LYS A 46 -10.96 8.32 -11.80
CA LYS A 46 -12.24 8.04 -12.44
C LYS A 46 -12.92 6.85 -11.77
N ALA A 47 -14.23 6.94 -11.57
CA ALA A 47 -15.05 5.86 -11.04
C ALA A 47 -15.99 5.31 -12.10
N LEU A 48 -16.29 4.02 -12.01
CA LEU A 48 -17.42 3.42 -12.69
C LEU A 48 -18.65 3.52 -11.79
N TYR A 49 -19.82 3.66 -12.38
CA TYR A 49 -21.09 3.71 -11.64
C TYR A 49 -21.46 2.34 -11.07
N VAL A 50 -21.12 1.25 -11.77
CA VAL A 50 -21.30 -0.12 -11.29
C VAL A 50 -20.03 -0.54 -10.57
N PRO A 51 -20.07 -0.72 -9.24
CA PRO A 51 -18.91 -1.14 -8.48
C PRO A 51 -18.54 -2.60 -8.77
N LYS A 52 -17.30 -2.97 -8.47
CA LYS A 52 -16.92 -4.36 -8.38
C LYS A 52 -17.49 -4.92 -7.07
N ILE A 53 -18.41 -5.86 -7.17
CA ILE A 53 -19.04 -6.51 -6.00
C ILE A 53 -18.38 -7.86 -5.79
N PHE A 54 -17.92 -8.12 -4.58
CA PHE A 54 -17.43 -9.42 -4.14
C PHE A 54 -18.30 -9.94 -3.00
N THR A 55 -18.34 -11.24 -2.83
CA THR A 55 -19.08 -11.90 -1.75
C THR A 55 -18.12 -12.47 -0.71
N GLY A 56 -18.63 -12.98 0.41
CA GLY A 56 -17.81 -13.68 1.39
C GLY A 56 -17.09 -14.92 0.85
N ARG A 57 -17.49 -15.44 -0.34
CA ARG A 57 -16.73 -16.45 -1.05
C ARG A 57 -15.42 -15.91 -1.60
N GLU A 58 -15.48 -14.77 -2.30
CA GLU A 58 -14.31 -14.10 -2.86
C GLU A 58 -13.39 -13.57 -1.75
N GLU A 59 -13.94 -13.05 -0.66
CA GLU A 59 -13.14 -12.64 0.51
C GLU A 59 -12.26 -13.78 1.03
N ARG A 60 -12.82 -15.01 1.15
CA ARG A 60 -12.05 -16.20 1.54
C ARG A 60 -11.01 -16.60 0.50
N ILE A 61 -11.38 -16.62 -0.78
CA ILE A 61 -10.46 -16.96 -1.88
C ILE A 61 -9.25 -16.00 -1.87
N PHE A 62 -9.49 -14.69 -1.73
CA PHE A 62 -8.43 -13.71 -1.73
C PHE A 62 -7.56 -13.79 -0.46
N SER A 63 -8.15 -14.09 0.70
CA SER A 63 -7.42 -14.34 1.93
C SER A 63 -6.48 -15.55 1.82
N ASP A 64 -6.98 -16.67 1.30
CA ASP A 64 -6.19 -17.87 1.07
C ASP A 64 -5.08 -17.64 0.04
N LEU A 65 -5.38 -16.88 -1.02
CA LEU A 65 -4.41 -16.47 -2.04
C LEU A 65 -3.28 -15.66 -1.43
N VAL A 66 -3.61 -14.63 -0.65
CA VAL A 66 -2.61 -13.77 0.01
C VAL A 66 -1.75 -14.59 0.96
N SER A 67 -2.35 -15.43 1.80
CA SER A 67 -1.63 -16.29 2.74
C SER A 67 -0.67 -17.25 2.02
N THR A 68 -1.11 -17.84 0.91
CA THR A 68 -0.27 -18.72 0.09
C THR A 68 0.90 -17.95 -0.53
N MET A 69 0.63 -16.76 -1.09
CA MET A 69 1.66 -15.94 -1.70
C MET A 69 2.69 -15.42 -0.70
N CYS A 70 2.27 -15.02 0.50
CA CYS A 70 3.20 -14.67 1.57
C CYS A 70 4.14 -15.84 1.90
N GLY A 71 3.62 -17.07 1.99
CA GLY A 71 4.43 -18.27 2.19
C GLY A 71 5.43 -18.54 1.05
N ILE A 72 5.08 -18.21 -0.20
CA ILE A 72 5.97 -18.31 -1.36
C ILE A 72 7.06 -17.22 -1.28
N PHE A 73 6.67 -15.97 -1.02
CA PHE A 73 7.62 -14.86 -0.88
C PHE A 73 8.66 -15.13 0.20
N TYR A 74 8.27 -15.67 1.34
CA TYR A 74 9.20 -16.02 2.40
C TYR A 74 10.23 -17.05 1.96
N LYS A 75 9.81 -18.10 1.23
CA LYS A 75 10.74 -19.10 0.67
C LYS A 75 11.70 -18.50 -0.35
N VAL A 76 11.22 -17.63 -1.21
CA VAL A 76 12.02 -16.93 -2.23
C VAL A 76 13.05 -16.02 -1.55
N MET A 77 12.64 -15.25 -0.57
CA MET A 77 13.52 -14.36 0.18
C MET A 77 14.59 -15.13 0.97
N ASP A 78 14.22 -16.25 1.58
CA ASP A 78 15.14 -17.14 2.28
C ASP A 78 16.17 -17.75 1.30
N ALA A 79 15.71 -18.23 0.14
CA ALA A 79 16.59 -18.74 -0.91
C ALA A 79 17.53 -17.62 -1.45
N TYR A 80 17.00 -16.43 -1.68
CA TYR A 80 17.79 -15.27 -2.11
C TYR A 80 18.91 -14.94 -1.10
N ALA A 81 18.61 -14.96 0.18
CA ALA A 81 19.59 -14.66 1.23
C ALA A 81 20.70 -15.73 1.34
N LYS A 82 20.36 -17.00 1.14
CA LYS A 82 21.26 -18.15 1.40
C LYS A 82 22.03 -18.64 0.18
N ASP A 83 21.48 -18.49 -1.02
CA ASP A 83 22.02 -19.06 -2.26
C ASP A 83 22.45 -17.97 -3.24
N GLU A 84 23.78 -17.82 -3.44
CA GLU A 84 24.34 -16.81 -4.33
C GLU A 84 23.97 -17.05 -5.81
N ASP A 85 23.90 -18.31 -6.26
CA ASP A 85 23.53 -18.63 -7.64
C ASP A 85 22.05 -18.32 -7.89
N TYR A 86 21.19 -18.58 -6.92
CA TYR A 86 19.79 -18.16 -6.97
C TYR A 86 19.64 -16.65 -6.98
N ARG A 87 20.40 -15.93 -6.14
CA ARG A 87 20.41 -14.46 -6.05
C ARG A 87 20.78 -13.80 -7.37
N ARG A 88 21.76 -14.37 -8.11
CA ARG A 88 22.19 -13.86 -9.42
C ARG A 88 21.07 -13.84 -10.46
N LEU A 89 20.03 -14.65 -10.32
CA LEU A 89 18.88 -14.66 -11.23
C LEU A 89 18.12 -13.34 -11.23
N PHE A 90 18.14 -12.60 -10.12
CA PHE A 90 17.44 -11.32 -9.97
C PHE A 90 18.13 -10.16 -10.67
N GLY A 91 19.44 -10.24 -10.86
CA GLY A 91 20.23 -9.24 -11.59
C GLY A 91 20.24 -7.86 -10.92
N PHE A 92 20.11 -7.78 -9.60
CA PHE A 92 20.22 -6.51 -8.88
C PHE A 92 21.65 -5.98 -8.93
N GLU A 93 21.80 -4.67 -8.95
CA GLU A 93 23.11 -4.04 -8.86
C GLU A 93 23.73 -4.21 -7.46
N PRO A 94 25.07 -4.21 -7.33
CA PRO A 94 25.74 -4.50 -6.06
C PRO A 94 25.33 -3.61 -4.87
N LYS A 95 25.08 -2.31 -5.11
CA LYS A 95 24.61 -1.39 -4.06
C LYS A 95 23.21 -1.78 -3.54
N LEU A 96 22.31 -2.22 -4.41
CA LEU A 96 20.99 -2.70 -4.01
C LEU A 96 21.07 -4.06 -3.32
N GLU A 97 21.90 -4.97 -3.84
CA GLU A 97 22.11 -6.28 -3.21
C GLU A 97 22.63 -6.14 -1.77
N GLU A 98 23.57 -5.21 -1.53
CA GLU A 98 24.07 -4.90 -0.18
C GLU A 98 22.92 -4.44 0.75
N LEU A 99 22.03 -3.57 0.28
CA LEU A 99 20.90 -3.08 1.06
C LEU A 99 19.84 -4.18 1.34
N ILE A 100 19.62 -5.09 0.38
CA ILE A 100 18.69 -6.21 0.52
C ILE A 100 19.23 -7.25 1.53
N LEU A 101 20.53 -7.52 1.51
CA LEU A 101 21.19 -8.52 2.37
C LEU A 101 21.49 -8.02 3.78
N ARG A 102 21.27 -6.75 4.06
CA ARG A 102 21.41 -6.17 5.39
C ARG A 102 20.52 -6.91 6.40
N GLU A 103 21.01 -7.08 7.62
CA GLU A 103 20.20 -7.64 8.70
C GLU A 103 18.97 -6.78 8.93
N PRO A 104 17.76 -7.35 8.85
CA PRO A 104 16.53 -6.58 9.01
C PRO A 104 16.31 -6.15 10.46
N THR A 105 15.64 -5.01 10.65
CA THR A 105 15.30 -4.51 11.99
C THR A 105 14.01 -5.11 12.55
N TYR A 106 13.25 -5.86 11.75
CA TYR A 106 11.98 -6.51 12.12
C TYR A 106 11.76 -7.80 11.31
N ASP A 107 10.87 -8.67 11.79
CA ASP A 107 10.70 -10.02 11.22
C ASP A 107 9.83 -10.09 9.96
N SER A 108 8.83 -9.20 9.80
CA SER A 108 7.92 -9.23 8.65
C SER A 108 8.63 -8.86 7.34
N PRO A 109 8.91 -9.80 6.41
CA PRO A 109 9.66 -9.48 5.19
C PRO A 109 8.86 -8.66 4.18
N ILE A 110 7.52 -8.75 4.19
CA ILE A 110 6.61 -7.94 3.36
C ILE A 110 5.55 -7.33 4.26
N PRO A 111 5.78 -6.11 4.78
CA PRO A 111 4.86 -5.47 5.70
C PRO A 111 3.56 -5.02 5.05
N ILE A 112 3.60 -4.66 3.77
CA ILE A 112 2.46 -4.21 2.98
C ILE A 112 2.64 -4.62 1.52
N ALA A 113 1.53 -5.03 0.87
CA ALA A 113 1.53 -5.35 -0.55
C ALA A 113 0.18 -5.06 -1.18
N ARG A 114 0.18 -4.76 -2.49
CA ARG A 114 -0.98 -4.85 -3.36
C ARG A 114 -0.71 -5.92 -4.41
N ILE A 115 -1.54 -6.94 -4.41
CA ILE A 115 -1.46 -8.05 -5.37
C ILE A 115 -2.50 -7.84 -6.45
N ASP A 116 -2.06 -7.56 -7.66
CA ASP A 116 -2.93 -7.32 -8.80
C ASP A 116 -3.19 -8.65 -9.52
N ILE A 117 -4.47 -8.99 -9.71
CA ILE A 117 -4.91 -10.25 -10.34
C ILE A 117 -5.94 -10.03 -11.45
N PHE A 118 -5.92 -10.88 -12.45
CA PHE A 118 -7.06 -11.10 -13.33
C PHE A 118 -7.93 -12.21 -12.72
N TYR A 119 -9.15 -11.87 -12.35
CA TYR A 119 -10.06 -12.79 -11.66
C TYR A 119 -11.29 -13.10 -12.52
N ASN A 120 -11.63 -14.37 -12.68
CA ASN A 120 -12.86 -14.82 -13.33
C ASN A 120 -13.94 -15.09 -12.27
N GLU A 121 -14.93 -14.23 -12.21
CA GLU A 121 -16.01 -14.29 -11.21
C GLU A 121 -16.90 -15.54 -11.34
N GLU A 122 -17.00 -16.13 -12.54
CA GLU A 122 -17.83 -17.33 -12.75
C GLU A 122 -17.14 -18.60 -12.23
N THR A 123 -15.86 -18.75 -12.52
CA THR A 123 -15.10 -19.97 -12.18
C THR A 123 -14.33 -19.86 -10.87
N GLY A 124 -13.96 -18.64 -10.47
CA GLY A 124 -13.03 -18.38 -9.37
C GLY A 124 -11.56 -18.51 -9.79
N ASP A 125 -11.29 -18.76 -11.08
CA ASP A 125 -9.93 -18.82 -11.59
C ASP A 125 -9.28 -17.44 -11.60
N PHE A 126 -7.97 -17.40 -11.39
CA PHE A 126 -7.21 -16.16 -11.42
C PHE A 126 -5.84 -16.31 -12.07
N LYS A 127 -5.28 -15.20 -12.48
CA LYS A 127 -3.88 -15.07 -12.91
C LYS A 127 -3.28 -13.84 -12.25
N PHE A 128 -2.04 -13.94 -11.78
CA PHE A 128 -1.32 -12.80 -11.26
C PHE A 128 -0.93 -11.84 -12.39
N CYS A 129 -1.04 -10.56 -12.11
CA CYS A 129 -0.60 -9.48 -12.97
C CYS A 129 0.67 -8.84 -12.38
N GLU A 130 0.62 -8.45 -11.11
CA GLU A 130 1.70 -7.70 -10.48
C GLU A 130 1.69 -7.87 -8.96
N PHE A 131 2.89 -7.90 -8.37
CA PHE A 131 3.10 -7.84 -6.92
C PHE A 131 3.72 -6.50 -6.57
N ASN A 132 2.91 -5.58 -6.05
CA ASN A 132 3.36 -4.27 -5.61
C ASN A 132 3.74 -4.35 -4.13
N THR A 133 5.01 -4.66 -3.86
CA THR A 133 5.58 -4.79 -2.51
C THR A 133 6.57 -3.68 -2.19
N ASP A 134 6.73 -2.70 -3.09
CA ASP A 134 7.68 -1.61 -2.99
C ASP A 134 6.96 -0.26 -3.23
N GLY A 135 6.82 0.57 -2.20
CA GLY A 135 6.11 1.86 -2.30
C GLY A 135 4.63 1.76 -2.63
N THR A 136 3.93 0.74 -2.12
CA THR A 136 2.52 0.48 -2.39
C THR A 136 1.61 1.66 -2.05
N SER A 137 0.69 2.02 -2.94
CA SER A 137 -0.25 3.15 -2.83
C SER A 137 -1.68 2.75 -3.23
N ALA A 138 -2.57 3.74 -3.33
CA ALA A 138 -3.97 3.66 -3.73
C ALA A 138 -4.97 3.34 -2.60
N MET A 139 -4.57 3.44 -1.34
CA MET A 139 -5.51 3.29 -0.21
C MET A 139 -6.48 4.46 -0.12
N ASN A 140 -6.00 5.67 -0.41
CA ASN A 140 -6.85 6.86 -0.40
C ASN A 140 -7.85 6.87 -1.54
N GLU A 141 -7.44 6.45 -2.72
CA GLU A 141 -8.33 6.31 -3.87
C GLU A 141 -9.42 5.28 -3.56
N ASP A 142 -9.10 4.12 -3.00
CA ASP A 142 -10.07 3.11 -2.61
C ASP A 142 -11.09 3.68 -1.61
N ARG A 143 -10.64 4.35 -0.55
CA ARG A 143 -11.50 4.97 0.45
C ARG A 143 -12.47 5.96 -0.16
N GLU A 144 -11.96 6.92 -0.95
CA GLU A 144 -12.78 7.98 -1.53
C GLU A 144 -13.77 7.45 -2.59
N LEU A 145 -13.37 6.43 -3.36
CA LEU A 145 -14.25 5.75 -4.31
C LEU A 145 -15.37 5.00 -3.58
N ASN A 146 -15.07 4.33 -2.48
CA ASN A 146 -16.10 3.68 -1.64
C ASN A 146 -17.08 4.69 -1.05
N ILE A 147 -16.62 5.85 -0.58
CA ILE A 147 -17.51 6.92 -0.10
C ILE A 147 -18.38 7.47 -1.25
N ALA A 148 -17.83 7.65 -2.43
CA ALA A 148 -18.53 8.17 -3.58
C ALA A 148 -19.65 7.23 -4.06
N ILE A 149 -19.37 5.92 -4.15
CA ILE A 149 -20.37 4.94 -4.61
C ILE A 149 -21.55 4.84 -3.64
N GLN A 150 -21.33 4.98 -2.33
CA GLN A 150 -22.38 4.99 -1.30
C GLN A 150 -23.37 6.15 -1.47
N LYS A 151 -22.99 7.23 -2.15
CA LYS A 151 -23.88 8.38 -2.46
C LYS A 151 -24.80 8.09 -3.63
N THR A 152 -24.56 7.04 -4.40
CA THR A 152 -25.36 6.71 -5.58
C THR A 152 -26.70 6.07 -5.20
N LYS A 153 -27.74 6.38 -5.98
CA LYS A 153 -29.08 5.81 -5.78
C LYS A 153 -29.07 4.28 -5.90
N ALA A 154 -28.30 3.73 -6.83
CA ALA A 154 -28.24 2.28 -7.02
C ALA A 154 -27.65 1.57 -5.78
N TYR A 155 -26.57 2.10 -5.20
CA TYR A 155 -26.03 1.58 -3.96
C TYR A 155 -27.05 1.62 -2.83
N GLN A 156 -27.70 2.78 -2.63
CA GLN A 156 -28.68 2.96 -1.55
C GLN A 156 -29.87 2.01 -1.68
N GLN A 157 -30.40 1.82 -2.88
CA GLN A 157 -31.48 0.87 -3.13
C GLN A 157 -31.07 -0.58 -2.89
N MET A 158 -29.87 -0.97 -3.32
CA MET A 158 -29.37 -2.32 -3.08
C MET A 158 -29.06 -2.57 -1.59
N ALA A 159 -28.62 -1.54 -0.87
CA ALA A 159 -28.36 -1.60 0.57
C ALA A 159 -29.64 -1.77 1.43
N GLU A 160 -30.83 -1.58 0.88
CA GLU A 160 -32.09 -1.88 1.57
C GLU A 160 -32.31 -3.40 1.76
N THR A 161 -31.69 -4.23 0.91
CA THR A 161 -31.87 -5.69 0.87
C THR A 161 -30.58 -6.47 1.07
N HIS A 162 -29.43 -5.82 0.96
CA HIS A 162 -28.11 -6.43 1.08
C HIS A 162 -27.23 -5.65 2.05
N GLU A 163 -26.43 -6.37 2.83
CA GLU A 163 -25.40 -5.75 3.66
C GLU A 163 -24.11 -5.58 2.83
N PHE A 164 -23.64 -4.34 2.76
CA PHE A 164 -22.35 -4.01 2.14
C PHE A 164 -21.30 -3.72 3.19
N LYS A 165 -20.09 -4.21 2.94
CA LYS A 165 -18.91 -3.96 3.76
C LYS A 165 -17.82 -3.38 2.87
N SER A 166 -17.16 -2.34 3.32
CA SER A 166 -15.87 -1.85 2.82
C SER A 166 -14.81 -2.05 3.89
N PHE A 167 -13.57 -2.20 3.48
CA PHE A 167 -12.45 -2.36 4.41
C PHE A 167 -11.86 -0.99 4.72
N GLU A 168 -11.57 -0.77 5.99
CA GLU A 168 -10.81 0.37 6.43
C GLU A 168 -9.32 0.03 6.25
N LEU A 169 -8.56 0.92 5.59
CA LEU A 169 -7.18 0.64 5.20
C LEU A 169 -6.14 1.50 5.93
N PHE A 170 -6.53 2.64 6.51
CA PHE A 170 -5.58 3.56 7.15
C PHE A 170 -5.26 3.15 8.59
N ASP A 171 -6.26 3.00 9.44
CA ASP A 171 -6.05 2.57 10.83
C ASP A 171 -5.47 1.16 10.86
N SER A 172 -6.02 0.24 10.06
CA SER A 172 -5.51 -1.14 9.98
C SER A 172 -4.05 -1.21 9.55
N TRP A 173 -3.63 -0.34 8.63
CA TRP A 173 -2.21 -0.26 8.26
C TRP A 173 -1.36 0.37 9.37
N VAL A 174 -1.82 1.44 10.00
CA VAL A 174 -1.07 2.07 11.10
C VAL A 174 -0.91 1.11 12.28
N GLU A 175 -1.95 0.37 12.65
CA GLU A 175 -1.87 -0.67 13.67
C GLU A 175 -0.85 -1.75 13.29
N THR A 176 -0.93 -2.28 12.06
CA THR A 176 0.05 -3.26 11.55
C THR A 176 1.48 -2.69 11.52
N PHE A 177 1.65 -1.43 11.11
CA PHE A 177 2.95 -0.76 11.14
C PHE A 177 3.52 -0.69 12.55
N LEU A 178 2.70 -0.34 13.53
CA LEU A 178 3.11 -0.26 14.93
C LEU A 178 3.41 -1.64 15.53
N GLU A 179 2.64 -2.67 15.17
CA GLU A 179 2.94 -4.06 15.55
C GLU A 179 4.30 -4.50 15.02
N ILE A 180 4.58 -4.22 13.73
CA ILE A 180 5.88 -4.51 13.10
C ILE A 180 7.00 -3.74 13.80
N TYR A 181 6.81 -2.44 14.06
CA TYR A 181 7.78 -1.62 14.77
C TYR A 181 8.05 -2.15 16.18
N HIS A 182 7.01 -2.56 16.92
CA HIS A 182 7.15 -3.11 18.25
C HIS A 182 7.83 -4.50 18.28
N SER A 183 7.92 -5.20 17.15
CA SER A 183 8.73 -6.42 17.01
C SER A 183 10.22 -6.13 16.81
N SER A 184 10.60 -4.87 16.57
CA SER A 184 11.99 -4.46 16.38
C SER A 184 12.77 -4.39 17.71
N GLN A 185 14.08 -4.15 17.62
CA GLN A 185 14.93 -4.01 18.82
C GLN A 185 14.69 -2.68 19.53
N ASN A 186 14.40 -2.72 20.83
CA ASN A 186 14.21 -1.56 21.71
C ASN A 186 13.14 -0.56 21.21
N PRO A 187 11.92 -1.01 20.91
CA PRO A 187 10.86 -0.14 20.43
C PRO A 187 10.40 0.83 21.51
N LYS A 188 10.06 2.04 21.14
CA LYS A 188 9.34 3.00 21.98
C LYS A 188 7.85 2.71 21.93
N GLU A 189 7.12 3.02 22.98
CA GLU A 189 5.66 2.90 23.03
C GLU A 189 4.99 3.74 21.92
N HIS A 190 5.44 4.97 21.74
CA HIS A 190 4.99 5.89 20.70
C HIS A 190 6.19 6.39 19.88
N PRO A 191 6.48 5.78 18.71
CA PRO A 191 7.61 6.21 17.88
C PRO A 191 7.37 7.55 17.19
N ASN A 192 8.45 8.24 16.89
CA ASN A 192 8.44 9.32 15.91
C ASN A 192 8.59 8.71 14.51
N VAL A 193 7.59 8.90 13.67
CA VAL A 193 7.50 8.29 12.33
C VAL A 193 7.77 9.34 11.24
N ALA A 194 8.70 9.05 10.34
CA ALA A 194 8.85 9.80 9.11
C ALA A 194 8.20 9.03 7.94
N ILE A 195 7.28 9.67 7.23
CA ILE A 195 6.72 9.17 5.96
C ILE A 195 7.60 9.76 4.87
N VAL A 196 8.34 8.90 4.16
CA VAL A 196 9.49 9.34 3.36
C VAL A 196 9.29 9.02 1.89
N ASP A 197 9.41 10.04 1.04
CA ASP A 197 9.38 9.91 -0.42
C ASP A 197 10.22 11.02 -1.09
N PHE A 198 10.37 10.93 -2.42
CA PHE A 198 10.72 12.05 -3.28
C PHE A 198 9.46 12.87 -3.52
N MET A 199 9.37 14.06 -2.92
CA MET A 199 8.09 14.80 -2.84
C MET A 199 7.55 15.24 -4.21
N GLU A 200 8.41 15.35 -5.23
CA GLU A 200 7.97 15.63 -6.62
C GLU A 200 7.09 14.53 -7.23
N ASN A 201 7.20 13.30 -6.73
CA ASN A 201 6.44 12.13 -7.22
C ASN A 201 5.38 11.65 -6.20
N ALA A 202 5.32 12.27 -5.03
CA ALA A 202 4.55 11.81 -3.89
C ALA A 202 3.04 11.94 -4.09
N THR A 203 2.29 10.99 -3.55
CA THR A 203 0.85 11.08 -3.32
C THR A 203 0.61 11.80 -1.98
N GLU A 204 0.97 13.09 -1.92
CA GLU A 204 1.05 13.87 -0.69
C GLU A 204 -0.23 13.83 0.14
N MET A 205 -1.40 13.86 -0.51
CA MET A 205 -2.70 13.80 0.19
C MET A 205 -2.87 12.48 0.96
N GLU A 206 -2.47 11.36 0.38
CA GLU A 206 -2.49 10.06 1.07
C GLU A 206 -1.53 10.06 2.27
N PHE A 207 -0.35 10.64 2.11
CA PHE A 207 0.64 10.69 3.19
C PHE A 207 0.20 11.58 4.36
N GLN A 208 -0.49 12.69 4.08
CA GLN A 208 -1.07 13.55 5.12
C GLN A 208 -2.11 12.78 5.95
N ILE A 209 -2.96 11.98 5.30
CA ILE A 209 -3.94 11.15 5.99
C ILE A 209 -3.23 10.11 6.88
N PHE A 210 -2.20 9.41 6.38
CA PHE A 210 -1.40 8.51 7.24
C PHE A 210 -0.78 9.24 8.43
N ALA A 211 -0.25 10.45 8.25
CA ALA A 211 0.32 11.22 9.34
C ALA A 211 -0.72 11.56 10.42
N GLU A 212 -1.98 11.85 10.02
CA GLU A 212 -3.09 12.09 10.93
C GLU A 212 -3.47 10.81 11.71
N HIS A 213 -3.54 9.65 11.04
CA HIS A 213 -3.81 8.37 11.68
C HIS A 213 -2.69 7.97 12.65
N PHE A 214 -1.40 8.13 12.29
CA PHE A 214 -0.29 7.93 13.23
C PHE A 214 -0.41 8.82 14.47
N LYS A 215 -0.79 10.09 14.30
CA LYS A 215 -1.02 11.02 15.43
C LYS A 215 -2.19 10.59 16.30
N ALA A 216 -3.27 10.07 15.72
CA ALA A 216 -4.39 9.51 16.47
C ALA A 216 -3.99 8.32 17.34
N HIS A 217 -2.99 7.54 16.91
CA HIS A 217 -2.36 6.44 17.67
C HIS A 217 -1.22 6.90 18.61
N GLY A 218 -1.12 8.21 18.89
CA GLY A 218 -0.17 8.77 19.85
C GLY A 218 1.25 9.00 19.33
N CYS A 219 1.52 8.74 18.07
CA CYS A 219 2.82 8.94 17.45
C CYS A 219 3.01 10.40 16.99
N LYS A 220 4.26 10.87 16.95
CA LYS A 220 4.58 12.02 16.10
C LYS A 220 4.83 11.51 14.69
N ALA A 221 4.20 12.15 13.70
CA ALA A 221 4.38 11.75 12.30
C ALA A 221 4.55 12.96 11.39
N GLN A 222 5.49 12.86 10.44
CA GLN A 222 5.83 13.90 9.47
C GLN A 222 6.06 13.32 8.09
N LEU A 223 5.65 14.09 7.06
CA LEU A 223 6.08 13.87 5.68
C LEU A 223 7.47 14.46 5.49
N CYS A 224 8.35 13.70 4.86
CA CYS A 224 9.73 14.12 4.67
C CYS A 224 10.20 13.86 3.25
N GLU A 225 10.78 14.90 2.64
CA GLU A 225 11.62 14.75 1.45
C GLU A 225 12.86 13.92 1.82
N ILE A 226 13.06 12.80 1.16
CA ILE A 226 14.12 11.83 1.50
C ILE A 226 15.53 12.44 1.47
N ARG A 227 15.79 13.38 0.56
CA ARG A 227 17.08 14.06 0.41
C ARG A 227 17.40 15.00 1.58
N ASN A 228 16.38 15.41 2.34
CA ASN A 228 16.50 16.40 3.41
C ASN A 228 16.64 15.77 4.81
N LEU A 229 16.59 14.45 4.91
CA LEU A 229 16.89 13.74 6.15
C LEU A 229 18.35 14.00 6.55
N GLN A 230 18.64 14.01 7.85
CA GLN A 230 19.97 14.28 8.39
C GLN A 230 20.41 13.17 9.33
N TYR A 231 21.51 12.51 9.02
CA TYR A 231 22.09 11.47 9.86
C TYR A 231 23.32 12.00 10.60
N LYS A 232 23.25 12.05 11.94
CA LYS A 232 24.31 12.61 12.80
C LYS A 232 24.44 11.76 14.06
N ASP A 233 25.66 11.42 14.42
CA ASP A 233 26.01 10.73 15.68
C ASP A 233 25.15 9.47 15.93
N GLY A 234 24.90 8.67 14.87
CA GLY A 234 24.10 7.44 14.97
C GLY A 234 22.59 7.65 15.07
N THR A 235 22.09 8.86 14.81
CA THR A 235 20.67 9.21 14.89
C THR A 235 20.20 9.90 13.64
N LEU A 236 19.03 9.50 13.12
CA LEU A 236 18.38 10.12 11.97
C LEU A 236 17.40 11.21 12.44
N TYR A 237 17.43 12.34 11.76
CA TYR A 237 16.56 13.49 12.04
C TYR A 237 15.82 13.94 10.79
N THR A 238 14.62 14.49 10.99
CA THR A 238 13.91 15.26 9.97
C THR A 238 14.53 16.65 9.83
N PRO A 239 14.24 17.42 8.75
CA PRO A 239 14.80 18.76 8.54
C PRO A 239 14.53 19.75 9.67
N ASP A 240 13.43 19.62 10.38
CA ASP A 240 13.04 20.44 11.53
C ASP A 240 13.54 19.90 12.88
N GLY A 241 14.37 18.85 12.86
CA GLY A 241 15.07 18.33 14.04
C GLY A 241 14.30 17.28 14.84
N MET A 242 13.21 16.72 14.35
CA MET A 242 12.58 15.58 15.00
C MET A 242 13.46 14.33 14.83
N GLN A 243 13.86 13.69 15.94
CA GLN A 243 14.50 12.36 15.89
C GLN A 243 13.54 11.35 15.29
N VAL A 244 13.99 10.55 14.32
CA VAL A 244 13.20 9.52 13.64
C VAL A 244 13.48 8.16 14.28
N ASP A 245 12.43 7.47 14.74
CA ASP A 245 12.48 6.12 15.29
C ASP A 245 12.12 5.07 14.24
N ALA A 246 11.13 5.40 13.40
CA ALA A 246 10.69 4.54 12.31
C ALA A 246 10.44 5.33 11.02
N ILE A 247 10.70 4.69 9.90
CA ILE A 247 10.36 5.22 8.57
C ILE A 247 9.24 4.37 7.97
N TYR A 248 8.15 5.03 7.53
CA TYR A 248 7.25 4.49 6.54
C TYR A 248 7.78 4.87 5.16
N ARG A 249 8.48 3.93 4.51
CA ARG A 249 9.09 4.19 3.20
C ARG A 249 8.05 4.11 2.09
N ARG A 250 7.84 5.25 1.43
CA ARG A 250 7.02 5.39 0.24
C ARG A 250 7.85 5.50 -1.02
N ALA A 251 9.05 6.09 -0.92
CA ALA A 251 10.01 6.15 -2.00
C ALA A 251 10.30 4.76 -2.56
N VAL A 252 10.03 4.57 -3.84
CA VAL A 252 10.29 3.28 -4.51
C VAL A 252 11.79 3.04 -4.67
N THR A 253 12.19 1.78 -4.60
CA THR A 253 13.61 1.40 -4.65
C THR A 253 14.30 1.89 -5.92
N SER A 254 13.63 1.86 -7.08
CA SER A 254 14.20 2.35 -8.34
C SER A 254 14.57 3.83 -8.30
N ASP A 255 13.76 4.68 -7.66
CA ASP A 255 14.06 6.11 -7.53
C ASP A 255 15.20 6.34 -6.50
N ILE A 256 15.21 5.60 -5.40
CA ILE A 256 16.32 5.66 -4.44
C ILE A 256 17.64 5.28 -5.12
N MET A 257 17.66 4.21 -5.91
CA MET A 257 18.89 3.78 -6.61
C MET A 257 19.32 4.76 -7.68
N LYS A 258 18.37 5.38 -8.40
CA LYS A 258 18.65 6.43 -9.39
C LYS A 258 19.25 7.69 -8.76
N HIS A 259 18.81 8.05 -7.56
CA HIS A 259 19.25 9.23 -6.80
C HIS A 259 20.13 8.87 -5.59
N TYR A 260 20.83 7.71 -5.66
CA TYR A 260 21.56 7.13 -4.53
C TYR A 260 22.52 8.11 -3.86
N GLU A 261 23.25 8.91 -4.63
CA GLU A 261 24.22 9.89 -4.11
C GLU A 261 23.55 11.12 -3.47
N GLU A 262 22.27 11.35 -3.78
CA GLU A 262 21.51 12.50 -3.21
C GLU A 262 20.87 12.15 -1.84
N VAL A 263 20.78 10.86 -1.51
CA VAL A 263 20.10 10.34 -0.30
C VAL A 263 21.08 9.70 0.69
N GLY A 264 22.32 10.20 0.72
CA GLY A 264 23.42 9.61 1.47
C GLY A 264 23.12 9.42 2.96
N ASP A 265 22.52 10.41 3.62
CA ASP A 265 22.17 10.36 5.04
C ASP A 265 21.09 9.31 5.33
N PHE A 266 20.09 9.17 4.47
CA PHE A 266 19.10 8.09 4.56
C PHE A 266 19.78 6.72 4.42
N ILE A 267 20.63 6.53 3.41
CA ILE A 267 21.33 5.27 3.16
C ILE A 267 22.26 4.93 4.33
N ALA A 268 22.99 5.88 4.88
CA ALA A 268 23.87 5.67 6.02
C ALA A 268 23.08 5.23 7.26
N ALA A 269 21.99 5.90 7.60
CA ALA A 269 21.13 5.53 8.71
C ALA A 269 20.54 4.12 8.55
N VAL A 270 20.17 3.74 7.32
CA VAL A 270 19.66 2.40 7.00
C VAL A 270 20.76 1.35 7.15
N LYS A 271 21.96 1.59 6.64
CA LYS A 271 23.11 0.66 6.75
C LYS A 271 23.52 0.43 8.20
N ASP A 272 23.46 1.45 9.02
CA ASP A 272 23.82 1.38 10.45
C ASP A 272 22.68 0.83 11.33
N ASN A 273 21.53 0.47 10.76
CA ASN A 273 20.32 0.08 11.51
C ASN A 273 19.89 1.14 12.56
N ALA A 274 20.16 2.42 12.29
CA ALA A 274 19.86 3.52 13.18
C ALA A 274 18.37 3.87 13.24
N VAL A 275 17.56 3.30 12.34
CA VAL A 275 16.11 3.53 12.23
C VAL A 275 15.41 2.24 11.81
N CYS A 276 14.18 2.04 12.27
CA CYS A 276 13.34 0.94 11.79
C CYS A 276 12.74 1.32 10.42
N LEU A 277 13.25 0.71 9.35
CA LEU A 277 12.81 0.98 7.97
C LEU A 277 11.68 0.04 7.58
N ILE A 278 10.41 0.44 7.75
CA ILE A 278 9.25 -0.34 7.32
C ILE A 278 8.96 -0.06 5.84
N GLY A 279 8.94 -1.13 5.04
CA GLY A 279 9.14 -1.11 3.60
C GLY A 279 10.62 -1.25 3.26
N ASP A 280 11.30 -2.21 3.90
CA ASP A 280 12.73 -2.51 3.72
C ASP A 280 13.06 -2.91 2.27
N PHE A 281 14.31 -2.75 1.85
CA PHE A 281 14.76 -3.05 0.48
C PHE A 281 14.58 -4.52 0.07
N ARG A 282 14.52 -5.45 1.03
CA ARG A 282 14.24 -6.88 0.73
C ARG A 282 12.87 -7.10 0.11
N THR A 283 11.90 -6.17 0.24
CA THR A 283 10.61 -6.23 -0.45
C THR A 283 10.78 -6.22 -1.98
N GLN A 284 11.89 -5.66 -2.48
CA GLN A 284 12.22 -5.65 -3.90
C GLN A 284 12.37 -7.07 -4.50
N ILE A 285 12.70 -8.07 -3.70
CA ILE A 285 12.76 -9.46 -4.15
C ILE A 285 11.37 -9.91 -4.64
N ALA A 286 10.32 -9.64 -3.84
CA ALA A 286 8.95 -10.01 -4.20
C ALA A 286 8.36 -9.10 -5.30
N HIS A 287 8.86 -7.86 -5.43
CA HIS A 287 8.46 -6.94 -6.50
C HIS A 287 9.01 -7.33 -7.88
N ASN A 288 10.09 -8.10 -7.92
CA ASN A 288 10.78 -8.44 -9.18
C ASN A 288 9.96 -9.43 -10.01
N LYS A 289 9.78 -9.11 -11.29
CA LYS A 289 9.00 -9.95 -12.24
C LYS A 289 9.62 -11.31 -12.56
N ILE A 290 10.85 -11.59 -12.10
CA ILE A 290 11.45 -12.93 -12.19
C ILE A 290 10.62 -14.00 -11.46
N LEU A 291 9.82 -13.60 -10.47
CA LEU A 291 8.94 -14.50 -9.73
C LEU A 291 7.85 -15.18 -10.57
N TYR A 292 7.58 -14.70 -11.78
CA TYR A 292 6.60 -15.28 -12.70
C TYR A 292 7.20 -16.34 -13.64
N LYS A 293 8.51 -16.58 -13.56
CA LYS A 293 9.25 -17.55 -14.37
C LYS A 293 9.51 -18.83 -13.60
#